data_dc12e6d89c451e9031556bbb9a9a8420
#
_entry.id   dc12e6d89c451e9031556bbb9a9a8420
#
_cell.length_a   1.000
_cell.length_b   1.000
_cell.length_c   1.000
_cell.angle_alpha   90.00
_cell.angle_beta   90.00
_cell.angle_gamma   90.00
#
_symmetry.space_group_name_H-M   'P 1'
#
loop_
_entity.id
_entity.type
_entity.pdbx_description
1 polymer ?
#
loop_
_entity_poly.entity_id
_entity_poly.type
_entity_poly.pdbx_seq_one_letter_code
_entity_poly.pdbx_strand_id
1 'polypeptide(L)'
;MEIKHKLVGFDYADAAVADEINRNLSVLYATPAGTCAGDRNYGLDQEFVGLPVNIAENLLTLEIMEKTQQYEPRAQVLQVTAYSNQDGQTAATILIGPADDYDPDALLEDYAGDEEEDDDYIDDEEYIEDDSDEGGEDDEAGE
;
A
#
# COMPACT_ATOMS: atom_id res chain seq x y z
N MET A 1 -9.36 -4.08 21.29
CA MET A 1 -9.86 -2.92 20.54
C MET A 1 -10.24 -3.37 19.14
N GLU A 2 -11.41 -2.99 18.67
CA GLU A 2 -11.86 -3.30 17.32
C GLU A 2 -12.08 -2.00 16.55
N ILE A 3 -11.36 -1.83 15.42
CA ILE A 3 -11.52 -0.67 14.54
C ILE A 3 -12.03 -1.15 13.19
N LYS A 4 -13.14 -0.58 12.77
CA LYS A 4 -13.73 -0.79 11.44
C LYS A 4 -13.70 0.51 10.67
N HIS A 5 -13.32 0.45 9.41
CA HIS A 5 -13.37 1.62 8.54
C HIS A 5 -14.12 1.29 7.26
N LYS A 6 -14.68 2.33 6.65
CA LYS A 6 -15.41 2.27 5.38
C LYS A 6 -15.01 3.43 4.52
N LEU A 7 -14.63 3.14 3.28
CA LEU A 7 -14.36 4.14 2.27
C LEU A 7 -15.65 4.54 1.56
N VAL A 8 -15.81 5.83 1.32
CA VAL A 8 -16.96 6.43 0.60
C VAL A 8 -16.45 7.54 -0.32
N GLY A 9 -17.14 7.77 -1.43
CA GLY A 9 -16.86 8.90 -2.32
C GLY A 9 -15.68 8.69 -3.29
N PHE A 10 -15.12 7.48 -3.37
CA PHE A 10 -14.16 7.14 -4.42
C PHE A 10 -14.90 6.69 -5.68
N ASP A 11 -14.48 7.21 -6.83
CA ASP A 11 -15.08 6.87 -8.11
C ASP A 11 -14.65 5.45 -8.58
N TYR A 12 -15.45 4.87 -9.47
CA TYR A 12 -15.14 3.54 -10.03
C TYR A 12 -13.82 3.50 -10.81
N ALA A 13 -13.41 4.63 -11.38
CA ALA A 13 -12.13 4.74 -12.06
C ALA A 13 -10.94 4.52 -11.11
N ASP A 14 -11.12 4.85 -9.84
CA ASP A 14 -10.12 4.80 -8.80
C ASP A 14 -10.22 3.55 -7.91
N ALA A 15 -10.95 2.52 -8.34
CA ALA A 15 -11.20 1.32 -7.52
C ALA A 15 -9.91 0.66 -7.04
N ALA A 16 -8.87 0.61 -7.87
CA ALA A 16 -7.58 0.03 -7.50
C ALA A 16 -6.86 0.88 -6.43
N VAL A 17 -6.96 2.20 -6.52
CA VAL A 17 -6.42 3.14 -5.53
C VAL A 17 -7.19 3.06 -4.23
N ALA A 18 -8.52 2.98 -4.29
CA ALA A 18 -9.36 2.80 -3.12
C ALA A 18 -9.05 1.49 -2.38
N ASP A 19 -8.81 0.39 -3.10
CA ASP A 19 -8.40 -0.89 -2.51
C ASP A 19 -7.02 -0.80 -1.85
N GLU A 20 -6.08 -0.08 -2.46
CA GLU A 20 -4.77 0.17 -1.88
C GLU A 20 -4.87 0.97 -0.59
N ILE A 21 -5.61 2.08 -0.61
CA ILE A 21 -5.88 2.92 0.56
C ILE A 21 -6.53 2.09 1.67
N ASN A 22 -7.54 1.30 1.33
CA ASN A 22 -8.23 0.43 2.28
C ASN A 22 -7.27 -0.56 2.94
N ARG A 23 -6.39 -1.17 2.18
CA ARG A 23 -5.36 -2.08 2.70
C ARG A 23 -4.37 -1.36 3.61
N ASN A 24 -3.87 -0.18 3.19
CA ASN A 24 -2.92 0.60 3.97
C ASN A 24 -3.52 1.03 5.32
N LEU A 25 -4.75 1.51 5.31
CA LEU A 25 -5.46 1.89 6.53
C LEU A 25 -5.78 0.69 7.44
N SER A 26 -6.09 -0.47 6.85
CA SER A 26 -6.29 -1.70 7.62
C SER A 26 -5.04 -2.07 8.42
N VAL A 27 -3.87 -1.96 7.80
CA VAL A 27 -2.59 -2.24 8.45
C VAL A 27 -2.27 -1.17 9.49
N LEU A 28 -2.46 0.10 9.16
CA LEU A 28 -2.21 1.23 10.06
C LEU A 28 -2.99 1.11 11.36
N TYR A 29 -4.29 0.87 11.27
CA TYR A 29 -5.17 0.79 12.44
C TYR A 29 -5.02 -0.52 13.23
N ALA A 30 -4.52 -1.57 12.62
CA ALA A 30 -4.25 -2.84 13.29
C ALA A 30 -2.88 -2.88 13.97
N THR A 31 -2.00 -1.95 13.68
CA THR A 31 -0.64 -1.94 14.19
C THR A 31 -0.55 -1.08 15.45
N PRO A 32 -0.11 -1.61 16.61
CA PRO A 32 0.21 -0.80 17.77
C PRO A 32 1.47 0.04 17.52
N ALA A 33 1.44 1.32 17.87
CA ALA A 33 2.61 2.18 17.80
C ALA A 33 3.77 1.59 18.62
N GLY A 34 4.98 1.82 18.17
CA GLY A 34 6.19 1.29 18.82
C GLY A 34 6.58 -0.14 18.41
N THR A 35 5.74 -0.87 17.67
CA THR A 35 6.03 -2.25 17.25
C THR A 35 6.76 -2.33 15.92
N CYS A 36 6.63 -1.32 15.05
CA CYS A 36 7.32 -1.28 13.78
C CYS A 36 8.77 -0.81 13.96
N ALA A 37 9.74 -1.65 13.58
CA ALA A 37 11.16 -1.35 13.79
C ALA A 37 11.67 -0.20 12.91
N GLY A 38 11.07 0.00 11.72
CA GLY A 38 11.44 1.05 10.79
C GLY A 38 10.85 2.43 11.11
N ASP A 39 9.66 2.44 11.69
CA ASP A 39 8.98 3.65 12.11
C ASP A 39 8.18 3.39 13.39
N ARG A 40 8.68 3.88 14.50
CA ARG A 40 8.05 3.66 15.80
C ARG A 40 6.78 4.45 16.00
N ASN A 41 6.56 5.48 15.19
CA ASN A 41 5.32 6.26 15.23
C ASN A 41 4.20 5.64 14.38
N TYR A 42 4.53 4.63 13.56
CA TYR A 42 3.55 3.94 12.75
C TYR A 42 2.59 3.12 13.63
N GLY A 43 1.30 3.26 13.35
CA GLY A 43 0.24 2.60 14.09
C GLY A 43 -0.42 3.49 15.14
N LEU A 44 -1.35 2.91 15.88
CA LEU A 44 -2.11 3.62 16.91
C LEU A 44 -1.48 3.43 18.30
N ASP A 45 -1.33 4.52 19.01
CA ASP A 45 -0.92 4.49 20.40
C ASP A 45 -2.08 4.02 21.29
N GLN A 46 -1.79 3.24 22.28
CA GLN A 46 -2.79 2.71 23.19
C GLN A 46 -2.85 3.47 24.52
N GLU A 47 -2.38 4.71 24.54
CA GLU A 47 -2.38 5.55 25.76
C GLU A 47 -3.79 5.84 26.31
N PHE A 48 -4.81 5.70 25.47
CA PHE A 48 -6.20 5.88 25.89
C PHE A 48 -6.75 4.70 26.70
N VAL A 49 -6.05 3.56 26.73
CA VAL A 49 -6.47 2.37 27.48
C VAL A 49 -6.41 2.67 28.98
N GLY A 50 -7.54 2.50 29.66
CA GLY A 50 -7.65 2.77 31.09
C GLY A 50 -8.06 4.20 31.47
N LEU A 51 -8.27 5.07 30.49
CA LEU A 51 -8.83 6.40 30.72
C LEU A 51 -10.37 6.38 30.81
N PRO A 52 -10.98 7.41 31.42
CA PRO A 52 -12.43 7.57 31.35
C PRO A 52 -12.94 7.55 29.91
N VAL A 53 -14.09 6.90 29.68
CA VAL A 53 -14.64 6.59 28.35
C VAL A 53 -14.66 7.80 27.42
N ASN A 54 -15.16 8.93 27.88
CA ASN A 54 -15.23 10.15 27.10
C ASN A 54 -13.87 10.74 26.70
N ILE A 55 -12.85 10.55 27.52
CA ILE A 55 -11.48 10.98 27.24
C ILE A 55 -10.85 10.01 26.23
N ALA A 56 -11.02 8.72 26.46
CA ALA A 56 -10.51 7.68 25.58
C ALA A 56 -11.07 7.80 24.14
N GLU A 57 -12.37 8.06 24.00
CA GLU A 57 -13.02 8.26 22.71
C GLU A 57 -12.47 9.49 21.98
N ASN A 58 -12.27 10.60 22.68
CA ASN A 58 -11.72 11.80 22.07
C ASN A 58 -10.26 11.64 21.66
N LEU A 59 -9.43 11.02 22.49
CA LEU A 59 -8.02 10.75 22.17
C LEU A 59 -7.89 9.81 20.98
N LEU A 60 -8.67 8.73 20.96
CA LEU A 60 -8.67 7.79 19.83
C LEU A 60 -9.09 8.49 18.54
N THR A 61 -10.09 9.36 18.59
CA THR A 61 -10.54 10.14 17.43
C THR A 61 -9.43 11.04 16.88
N LEU A 62 -8.76 11.79 17.76
CA LEU A 62 -7.67 12.67 17.35
C LEU A 62 -6.51 11.88 16.75
N GLU A 63 -6.17 10.77 17.37
CA GLU A 63 -5.08 9.92 16.89
C GLU A 63 -5.38 9.30 15.53
N ILE A 64 -6.59 8.80 15.33
CA ILE A 64 -7.02 8.28 14.02
C ILE A 64 -6.90 9.36 12.94
N MET A 65 -7.35 10.58 13.22
CA MET A 65 -7.26 11.70 12.28
C MET A 65 -5.80 12.04 11.95
N GLU A 66 -4.96 12.17 12.97
CA GLU A 66 -3.55 12.51 12.82
C GLU A 66 -2.79 11.44 12.05
N LYS A 67 -2.94 10.18 12.44
CA LYS A 67 -2.25 9.05 11.80
C LYS A 67 -2.71 8.83 10.36
N THR A 68 -4.01 8.99 10.08
CA THR A 68 -4.52 8.89 8.70
C THR A 68 -3.92 9.97 7.82
N GLN A 69 -3.90 11.21 8.28
CA GLN A 69 -3.32 12.32 7.52
C GLN A 69 -1.81 12.15 7.30
N GLN A 70 -1.10 11.62 8.28
CA GLN A 70 0.34 11.43 8.21
C GLN A 70 0.76 10.31 7.27
N TYR A 71 0.06 9.16 7.32
CA TYR A 71 0.46 7.93 6.62
C TYR A 71 -0.34 7.63 5.36
N GLU A 72 -1.52 8.22 5.22
CA GLU A 72 -2.35 8.08 4.01
C GLU A 72 -2.98 9.43 3.65
N PRO A 73 -2.20 10.40 3.17
CA PRO A 73 -2.68 11.75 2.88
C PRO A 73 -3.72 11.83 1.75
N ARG A 74 -3.85 10.76 0.94
CA ARG A 74 -4.89 10.65 -0.10
C ARG A 74 -6.29 10.44 0.48
N ALA A 75 -6.37 10.07 1.75
CA ALA A 75 -7.60 9.80 2.45
C ALA A 75 -7.88 10.84 3.53
N GLN A 76 -9.14 11.20 3.68
CA GLN A 76 -9.62 12.11 4.70
C GLN A 76 -10.60 11.42 5.62
N VAL A 77 -10.43 11.58 6.93
CA VAL A 77 -11.39 11.09 7.92
C VAL A 77 -12.59 12.03 7.95
N LEU A 78 -13.75 11.51 7.54
CA LEU A 78 -15.00 12.27 7.51
C LEU A 78 -15.74 12.20 8.84
N GLN A 79 -15.71 11.02 9.48
CA GLN A 79 -16.39 10.80 10.75
C GLN A 79 -15.71 9.66 11.51
N VAL A 80 -15.57 9.86 12.80
CA VAL A 80 -15.17 8.80 13.73
C VAL A 80 -16.28 8.64 14.78
N THR A 81 -16.72 7.42 14.97
CA THR A 81 -17.65 7.06 16.05
C THR A 81 -16.94 6.05 16.93
N ALA A 82 -16.40 6.54 18.02
CA ALA A 82 -15.78 5.70 19.05
C ALA A 82 -16.81 5.38 20.13
N TYR A 83 -16.74 4.17 20.65
CA TYR A 83 -17.59 3.75 21.78
C TYR A 83 -16.85 2.72 22.63
N SER A 84 -17.13 2.74 23.91
CA SER A 84 -16.59 1.79 24.86
C SER A 84 -17.73 1.02 25.51
N ASN A 85 -17.56 -0.29 25.65
CA ASN A 85 -18.53 -1.09 26.37
C ASN A 85 -18.22 -1.12 27.88
N GLN A 86 -19.12 -1.71 28.67
CA GLN A 86 -18.96 -1.80 30.12
C GLN A 86 -17.78 -2.67 30.56
N ASP A 87 -17.27 -3.50 29.65
CA ASP A 87 -16.12 -4.38 29.91
C ASP A 87 -14.78 -3.68 29.60
N GLY A 88 -14.81 -2.39 29.28
CA GLY A 88 -13.62 -1.60 28.98
C GLY A 88 -13.04 -1.85 27.57
N GLN A 89 -13.78 -2.54 26.70
CA GLN A 89 -13.37 -2.68 25.31
C GLN A 89 -13.78 -1.44 24.54
N THR A 90 -12.83 -0.86 23.84
CA THR A 90 -13.05 0.29 22.95
C THR A 90 -13.13 -0.19 21.52
N ALA A 91 -14.11 0.32 20.80
CA ALA A 91 -14.26 0.10 19.36
C ALA A 91 -14.48 1.43 18.66
N ALA A 92 -14.09 1.52 17.40
CA ALA A 92 -14.32 2.69 16.56
C ALA A 92 -14.83 2.29 15.18
N THR A 93 -15.75 3.10 14.66
CA THR A 93 -16.17 3.03 13.26
C THR A 93 -15.76 4.34 12.59
N ILE A 94 -15.01 4.22 11.50
CA ILE A 94 -14.41 5.35 10.80
C ILE A 94 -15.02 5.42 9.40
N LEU A 95 -15.46 6.61 9.01
CA LEU A 95 -15.87 6.92 7.65
C LEU A 95 -14.78 7.73 6.98
N ILE A 96 -14.30 7.28 5.82
CA ILE A 96 -13.15 7.82 5.13
C ILE A 96 -13.56 8.17 3.70
N GLY A 97 -13.21 9.37 3.26
CA GLY A 97 -13.38 9.85 1.89
C GLY A 97 -12.05 10.22 1.24
N PRO A 98 -12.07 10.60 -0.03
CA PRO A 98 -10.90 11.19 -0.67
C PRO A 98 -10.56 12.52 -0.01
N ALA A 99 -9.27 12.85 0.08
CA ALA A 99 -8.83 14.16 0.55
C ALA A 99 -9.30 15.26 -0.44
N ASP A 100 -9.53 16.46 0.06
CA ASP A 100 -10.03 17.58 -0.75
C ASP A 100 -9.06 17.98 -1.87
N ASP A 101 -7.79 17.73 -1.69
CA ASP A 101 -6.69 17.97 -2.63
C ASP A 101 -6.27 16.70 -3.39
N TYR A 102 -7.04 15.61 -3.25
CA TYR A 102 -6.77 14.38 -4.00
C TYR A 102 -7.12 14.56 -5.47
N ASP A 103 -6.10 14.53 -6.31
CA ASP A 103 -6.21 14.54 -7.76
C ASP A 103 -5.81 13.17 -8.29
N PRO A 104 -6.76 12.37 -8.79
CA PRO A 104 -6.46 11.05 -9.33
C PRO A 104 -5.55 11.11 -10.56
N ASP A 105 -5.60 12.20 -11.32
CA ASP A 105 -4.82 12.36 -12.54
C ASP A 105 -3.35 12.74 -12.24
N ALA A 106 -3.07 13.36 -11.09
CA ALA A 106 -1.71 13.70 -10.68
C ALA A 106 -0.80 12.49 -10.49
N LEU A 107 -1.38 11.33 -10.13
CA LEU A 107 -0.62 10.08 -9.99
C LEU A 107 -0.23 9.48 -11.34
N LEU A 108 -0.92 9.84 -12.42
CA LEU A 108 -0.59 9.38 -13.77
C LEU A 108 0.58 10.16 -14.38
N GLU A 109 0.80 11.40 -13.93
CA GLU A 109 1.91 12.23 -14.40
C GLU A 109 3.26 11.75 -13.84
N ASP A 110 3.28 11.22 -12.62
CA ASP A 110 4.51 10.68 -12.00
C ASP A 110 4.98 9.36 -12.65
N TYR A 111 4.06 8.59 -13.22
CA TYR A 111 4.39 7.36 -13.93
C TYR A 111 4.77 7.57 -15.41
N ALA A 112 4.42 8.73 -15.99
CA ALA A 112 4.74 9.05 -17.38
C ALA A 112 6.16 9.58 -17.57
N GLY A 113 6.91 9.80 -16.51
CA GLY A 113 8.23 10.43 -16.51
C GLY A 113 9.44 9.51 -16.68
N ASP A 114 9.29 8.21 -16.47
CA ASP A 114 10.40 7.25 -16.46
C ASP A 114 10.34 6.20 -17.58
N GLU A 115 9.75 6.55 -18.71
CA GLU A 115 10.07 5.83 -19.95
C GLU A 115 11.41 6.36 -20.47
N GLU A 116 12.48 6.16 -19.73
CA GLU A 116 13.79 6.06 -20.31
C GLU A 116 13.75 4.81 -21.20
N GLU A 117 13.57 5.05 -22.48
CA GLU A 117 13.82 4.08 -23.53
C GLU A 117 15.28 3.63 -23.39
N ASP A 118 15.53 2.64 -22.57
CA ASP A 118 16.73 1.83 -22.67
C ASP A 118 16.61 1.00 -23.96
N ASP A 119 16.80 1.69 -25.08
CA ASP A 119 17.12 1.11 -26.36
C ASP A 119 18.55 0.55 -26.33
N ASP A 120 18.89 -0.23 -25.33
CA ASP A 120 19.99 -1.17 -25.42
C ASP A 120 19.48 -2.47 -26.05
N TYR A 121 19.10 -2.33 -27.32
CA TYR A 121 19.10 -3.49 -28.19
C TYR A 121 20.55 -3.93 -28.34
N ILE A 122 20.94 -4.83 -27.50
CA ILE A 122 22.12 -5.65 -27.76
C ILE A 122 21.67 -6.61 -28.87
N ASP A 123 21.92 -6.16 -30.08
CA ASP A 123 21.89 -7.04 -31.25
C ASP A 123 23.19 -7.87 -31.21
N ASP A 124 23.22 -8.79 -30.27
CA ASP A 124 24.17 -9.89 -30.33
C ASP A 124 23.52 -11.03 -31.09
N GLU A 125 23.27 -10.76 -32.40
CA GLU A 125 23.25 -11.82 -33.34
C GLU A 125 24.70 -12.31 -33.57
N GLU A 126 25.29 -12.89 -32.55
CA GLU A 126 26.40 -13.77 -32.75
C GLU A 126 25.86 -15.02 -33.42
N TYR A 127 25.85 -15.00 -34.73
CA TYR A 127 25.71 -16.21 -35.54
C TYR A 127 26.86 -17.12 -35.18
N ILE A 128 26.56 -18.09 -34.37
CA ILE A 128 27.41 -19.25 -34.26
C ILE A 128 27.23 -19.96 -35.62
N GLU A 129 28.13 -19.71 -36.51
CA GLU A 129 28.29 -20.60 -37.66
C GLU A 129 28.73 -21.92 -37.05
N ASP A 130 27.77 -22.81 -36.97
CA ASP A 130 28.05 -24.21 -36.74
C ASP A 130 28.78 -24.73 -37.98
N ASP A 131 30.11 -24.60 -37.98
CA ASP A 131 30.97 -25.35 -38.84
C ASP A 131 30.91 -26.80 -38.42
N SER A 132 29.78 -27.40 -38.67
CA SER A 132 29.74 -28.83 -38.77
C SER A 132 30.41 -29.18 -40.08
N ASP A 133 31.71 -29.12 -40.04
CA ASP A 133 32.51 -29.78 -41.06
C ASP A 133 32.29 -31.27 -40.91
N GLU A 134 31.28 -31.68 -41.66
CA GLU A 134 31.10 -33.08 -41.93
C GLU A 134 32.22 -33.57 -42.82
N GLY A 135 33.34 -33.69 -42.22
CA GLY A 135 34.38 -34.51 -42.76
C GLY A 135 34.01 -35.98 -42.66
N GLY A 136 32.99 -36.33 -43.36
CA GLY A 136 32.69 -37.74 -43.56
C GLY A 136 33.71 -38.35 -44.47
N GLU A 137 34.78 -38.76 -43.88
CA GLU A 137 35.68 -39.63 -44.53
C GLU A 137 35.16 -41.04 -44.46
N ASP A 138 34.49 -41.36 -45.48
CA ASP A 138 34.24 -42.74 -45.69
C ASP A 138 35.45 -43.45 -46.18
N ASP A 139 36.13 -43.96 -45.28
CA ASP A 139 37.08 -44.94 -45.61
C ASP A 139 36.44 -46.24 -45.86
N GLU A 140 36.22 -46.44 -47.13
CA GLU A 140 35.98 -47.68 -47.58
C GLU A 140 37.17 -48.53 -47.53
N ALA A 141 37.29 -49.30 -46.58
CA ALA A 141 38.22 -50.37 -46.59
C ALA A 141 37.75 -51.40 -47.61
N GLY A 142 38.22 -51.31 -48.78
CA GLY A 142 37.99 -52.25 -49.73
C GLY A 142 38.70 -53.54 -49.38
N GLU A 143 38.05 -54.63 -49.45
CA GLU A 143 38.49 -55.97 -49.28
C GLU A 143 38.01 -56.64 -48.10
#